data_1cb3699a55b7f82a1218162b376091c9
#
_entry.id   1cb3699a55b7f82a1218162b376091c9
#
_cell.length_a   1.000
_cell.length_b   1.000
_cell.length_c   1.000
_cell.angle_alpha   90.00
_cell.angle_beta   90.00
_cell.angle_gamma   90.00
#
_symmetry.space_group_name_H-M   'P 1'
#
loop_
_entity.id
_entity.type
_entity.pdbx_description
1 polymer ?
#
loop_
_entity_poly.entity_id
_entity_poly.type
_entity_poly.pdbx_seq_one_letter_code
_entity_poly.pdbx_strand_id
1 'polypeptide(L)'
;VRPTTFNPGVTASRAWATIIAQEASFLPSTIDLQAEPHSRRIVGATTNVHRLLLRADPLIGTGGPLTVVLDGQIVHLPMVAESGETHLRKVQGAWAISGPDAKGKTPARAGPFKAAFNRRFLLVRGTKGTPEETAWAQALTRYHAQTWWIRGNGGAEIITDAQWLEQPDPSRNVILYGHADMNAAWQALREDCPVSVRRGGLSVGERSIAAEDICVYLAFPMRGTEVGLAGLIAPTGAAGAR
;
A
#
# COMPACT_ATOMS: atom_id res chain seq x y z
N VAL A 1 -14.39 4.24 21.46
CA VAL A 1 -13.77 3.08 20.77
C VAL A 1 -12.32 2.94 21.16
N ARG A 2 -11.84 1.70 21.35
CA ARG A 2 -10.47 1.41 21.83
C ARG A 2 -9.82 0.29 21.00
N PRO A 3 -9.50 0.49 19.74
CA PRO A 3 -8.73 -0.48 18.97
C PRO A 3 -7.24 -0.40 19.29
N THR A 4 -6.60 -1.56 19.21
CA THR A 4 -5.14 -1.72 19.21
C THR A 4 -4.76 -2.51 17.97
N THR A 5 -3.73 -2.08 17.24
CA THR A 5 -3.19 -2.81 16.10
C THR A 5 -1.67 -2.76 16.08
N PHE A 6 -1.06 -3.85 15.66
CA PHE A 6 0.36 -3.92 15.29
C PHE A 6 0.56 -3.71 13.79
N ASN A 7 -0.50 -3.89 12.99
CA ASN A 7 -0.46 -3.73 11.54
C ASN A 7 -1.81 -3.25 11.01
N PRO A 8 -1.92 -1.97 10.64
CA PRO A 8 -3.15 -1.42 10.06
C PRO A 8 -3.63 -2.15 8.80
N GLY A 9 -2.73 -2.80 8.05
CA GLY A 9 -3.09 -3.62 6.89
C GLY A 9 -3.88 -4.89 7.22
N VAL A 10 -3.89 -5.31 8.49
CA VAL A 10 -4.62 -6.50 8.96
C VAL A 10 -5.81 -6.11 9.81
N THR A 11 -5.60 -5.24 10.81
CA THR A 11 -6.63 -4.84 11.78
C THR A 11 -6.52 -3.34 12.01
N ALA A 12 -7.19 -2.56 11.17
CA ALA A 12 -7.10 -1.10 11.21
C ALA A 12 -8.27 -0.43 11.91
N SER A 13 -9.47 -1.01 11.79
CA SER A 13 -10.73 -0.32 12.07
C SER A 13 -11.47 -0.91 13.25
N ARG A 14 -12.12 -0.05 14.02
CA ARG A 14 -13.15 -0.44 14.95
C ARG A 14 -14.28 0.60 14.94
N ALA A 15 -15.49 0.15 14.59
CA ALA A 15 -16.65 1.01 14.42
C ALA A 15 -16.34 2.20 13.49
N TRP A 16 -16.36 3.41 14.01
CA TRP A 16 -16.22 4.65 13.26
C TRP A 16 -14.78 5.22 13.20
N ALA A 17 -13.78 4.50 13.72
CA ALA A 17 -12.39 4.94 13.72
C ALA A 17 -11.48 3.92 13.05
N THR A 18 -10.56 4.40 12.22
CA THR A 18 -9.60 3.57 11.47
C THR A 18 -8.20 4.17 11.57
N ILE A 19 -7.25 3.40 12.08
CA ILE A 19 -5.82 3.75 12.05
C ILE A 19 -5.32 3.51 10.63
N ILE A 20 -4.99 4.59 9.91
CA ILE A 20 -4.52 4.53 8.53
C ILE A 20 -3.03 4.26 8.45
N ALA A 21 -2.24 4.90 9.32
CA ALA A 21 -0.79 4.73 9.36
C ALA A 21 -0.24 4.89 10.78
N GLN A 22 0.84 4.15 11.04
CA GLN A 22 1.61 4.19 12.27
C GLN A 22 2.75 5.21 12.15
N GLU A 23 3.22 5.79 13.27
CA GLU A 23 4.45 6.58 13.33
C GLU A 23 5.67 5.66 13.20
N ALA A 24 5.67 4.56 13.94
CA ALA A 24 6.71 3.53 13.88
C ALA A 24 6.08 2.17 13.57
N SER A 25 6.57 1.49 12.52
CA SER A 25 6.12 0.15 12.14
C SER A 25 6.52 -0.89 13.18
N PHE A 26 5.74 -1.97 13.27
CA PHE A 26 5.94 -3.10 14.18
C PHE A 26 5.81 -2.79 15.68
N LEU A 27 5.42 -1.58 16.05
CA LEU A 27 5.04 -1.22 17.41
C LEU A 27 3.51 -1.14 17.52
N PRO A 28 2.92 -1.39 18.69
CA PRO A 28 1.49 -1.28 18.86
C PRO A 28 1.01 0.16 18.64
N SER A 29 -0.08 0.30 17.89
CA SER A 29 -0.79 1.56 17.76
C SER A 29 -2.14 1.44 18.44
N THR A 30 -2.48 2.41 19.28
CA THR A 30 -3.74 2.45 20.01
C THR A 30 -4.45 3.77 19.80
N ILE A 31 -5.78 3.72 19.85
CA ILE A 31 -6.62 4.89 20.01
C ILE A 31 -7.62 4.63 21.12
N ASP A 32 -7.94 5.66 21.90
CA ASP A 32 -9.04 5.66 22.87
C ASP A 32 -9.87 6.92 22.60
N LEU A 33 -10.99 6.75 21.91
CA LEU A 33 -11.83 7.84 21.42
C LEU A 33 -13.26 7.74 21.93
N GLN A 34 -13.79 8.87 22.33
CA GLN A 34 -15.19 9.07 22.72
C GLN A 34 -15.83 10.12 21.81
N ALA A 35 -17.03 9.83 21.32
CA ALA A 35 -17.86 10.79 20.61
C ALA A 35 -18.86 11.41 21.56
N GLU A 36 -19.04 12.73 21.43
CA GLU A 36 -20.02 13.54 22.15
C GLU A 36 -20.98 14.17 21.10
N PRO A 37 -22.05 13.45 20.70
CA PRO A 37 -22.89 13.87 19.58
C PRO A 37 -23.53 15.24 19.78
N HIS A 38 -24.03 15.54 20.97
CA HIS A 38 -24.73 16.82 21.26
C HIS A 38 -23.81 18.03 21.11
N SER A 39 -22.55 17.91 21.51
CA SER A 39 -21.54 18.97 21.37
C SER A 39 -20.79 18.93 20.03
N ARG A 40 -21.11 17.96 19.15
CA ARG A 40 -20.41 17.69 17.89
C ARG A 40 -18.90 17.60 18.11
N ARG A 41 -18.50 16.75 19.05
CA ARG A 41 -17.11 16.64 19.51
C ARG A 41 -16.65 15.21 19.55
N ILE A 42 -15.38 14.99 19.20
CA ILE A 42 -14.67 13.72 19.40
C ILE A 42 -13.43 14.01 20.25
N VAL A 43 -13.27 13.26 21.34
CA VAL A 43 -12.18 13.47 22.28
C VAL A 43 -11.43 12.16 22.49
N GLY A 44 -10.12 12.21 22.61
CA GLY A 44 -9.35 11.06 23.01
C GLY A 44 -7.84 11.18 22.87
N ALA A 45 -7.20 10.02 23.03
CA ALA A 45 -5.76 9.88 22.99
C ALA A 45 -5.34 8.83 21.97
N THR A 46 -4.14 9.02 21.44
CA THR A 46 -3.52 8.10 20.49
C THR A 46 -2.09 7.76 20.89
N THR A 47 -1.64 6.56 20.54
CA THR A 47 -0.26 6.13 20.71
C THR A 47 0.23 5.53 19.40
N ASN A 48 1.38 5.97 18.91
CA ASN A 48 1.98 5.47 17.67
C ASN A 48 1.04 5.54 16.46
N VAL A 49 0.26 6.62 16.32
CA VAL A 49 -0.67 6.85 15.22
C VAL A 49 -0.23 8.08 14.45
N HIS A 50 0.09 7.91 13.17
CA HIS A 50 0.46 8.99 12.26
C HIS A 50 -0.76 9.52 11.48
N ARG A 51 -1.68 8.62 11.08
CA ARG A 51 -2.88 8.98 10.31
C ARG A 51 -4.09 8.25 10.85
N LEU A 52 -5.19 9.00 10.94
CA LEU A 52 -6.48 8.53 11.47
C LEU A 52 -7.61 8.92 10.51
N LEU A 53 -8.52 8.00 10.28
CA LEU A 53 -9.79 8.26 9.62
C LEU A 53 -10.92 8.10 10.63
N LEU A 54 -11.77 9.11 10.72
CA LEU A 54 -12.98 9.12 11.53
C LEU A 54 -14.20 9.17 10.60
N ARG A 55 -15.14 8.24 10.79
CA ARG A 55 -16.46 8.26 10.16
C ARG A 55 -17.46 8.85 11.14
N ALA A 56 -17.63 10.18 11.07
CA ALA A 56 -18.44 10.91 12.03
C ALA A 56 -19.95 10.82 11.75
N ASP A 57 -20.34 10.48 10.51
CA ASP A 57 -21.74 10.44 10.06
C ASP A 57 -22.68 9.64 10.98
N PRO A 58 -22.40 8.38 11.33
CA PRO A 58 -23.34 7.57 12.13
C PRO A 58 -23.50 8.06 13.56
N LEU A 59 -22.67 9.01 14.02
CA LEU A 59 -22.66 9.50 15.40
C LEU A 59 -23.07 10.96 15.53
N ILE A 60 -22.59 11.79 14.61
CA ILE A 60 -22.60 13.25 14.70
C ILE A 60 -23.38 13.86 13.53
N GLY A 61 -23.56 13.08 12.45
CA GLY A 61 -24.16 13.54 11.19
C GLY A 61 -23.19 14.35 10.32
N THR A 62 -23.55 14.47 9.05
CA THR A 62 -22.85 15.29 8.05
C THR A 62 -23.28 16.77 8.17
N GLY A 63 -22.55 17.64 7.46
CA GLY A 63 -22.78 19.08 7.50
C GLY A 63 -22.50 19.68 8.90
N GLY A 64 -22.17 20.93 8.95
CA GLY A 64 -21.86 21.62 10.21
C GLY A 64 -20.48 21.29 10.80
N PRO A 65 -20.06 22.05 11.81
CA PRO A 65 -18.72 21.97 12.37
C PRO A 65 -18.54 20.72 13.24
N LEU A 66 -17.29 20.25 13.33
CA LEU A 66 -16.85 19.18 14.23
C LEU A 66 -15.58 19.62 14.96
N THR A 67 -15.55 19.44 16.26
CA THR A 67 -14.32 19.63 17.05
C THR A 67 -13.71 18.28 17.41
N VAL A 68 -12.47 18.07 17.04
CA VAL A 68 -11.71 16.86 17.40
C VAL A 68 -10.60 17.25 18.36
N VAL A 69 -10.55 16.60 19.51
CA VAL A 69 -9.50 16.80 20.52
C VAL A 69 -8.71 15.51 20.64
N LEU A 70 -7.48 15.51 20.14
CA LEU A 70 -6.59 14.37 20.17
C LEU A 70 -5.28 14.73 20.86
N ASP A 71 -4.87 13.91 21.81
CA ASP A 71 -3.61 14.08 22.55
C ASP A 71 -3.50 15.49 23.18
N GLY A 72 -4.62 16.09 23.61
CA GLY A 72 -4.71 17.44 24.14
C GLY A 72 -4.73 18.56 23.08
N GLN A 73 -4.66 18.24 21.80
CA GLN A 73 -4.69 19.22 20.70
C GLN A 73 -6.10 19.33 20.12
N ILE A 74 -6.50 20.56 19.82
CA ILE A 74 -7.83 20.87 19.25
C ILE A 74 -7.71 21.08 17.74
N VAL A 75 -8.49 20.33 16.99
CA VAL A 75 -8.64 20.46 15.53
C VAL A 75 -10.09 20.81 15.23
N HIS A 76 -10.32 21.96 14.63
CA HIS A 76 -11.65 22.41 14.23
C HIS A 76 -11.88 22.12 12.75
N LEU A 77 -12.91 21.33 12.45
CA LEU A 77 -13.41 21.14 11.11
C LEU A 77 -14.60 22.09 10.92
N PRO A 78 -14.56 22.96 9.93
CA PRO A 78 -15.68 23.89 9.68
C PRO A 78 -16.95 23.14 9.24
N MET A 79 -16.78 22.00 8.58
CA MET A 79 -17.87 21.17 8.11
C MET A 79 -17.42 19.72 7.97
N VAL A 80 -18.25 18.77 8.41
CA VAL A 80 -18.10 17.34 8.10
C VAL A 80 -18.56 17.13 6.66
N ALA A 81 -17.70 16.51 5.84
CA ALA A 81 -18.00 16.22 4.43
C ALA A 81 -19.25 15.31 4.30
N GLU A 82 -19.91 15.35 3.15
CA GLU A 82 -21.06 14.47 2.84
C GLU A 82 -20.72 12.99 2.93
N SER A 83 -19.46 12.61 2.65
CA SER A 83 -18.97 11.25 2.85
C SER A 83 -18.95 10.82 4.33
N GLY A 84 -19.12 11.75 5.26
CA GLY A 84 -18.96 11.51 6.70
C GLY A 84 -17.51 11.25 7.13
N GLU A 85 -16.56 11.26 6.22
CA GLU A 85 -15.17 10.91 6.49
C GLU A 85 -14.32 12.14 6.83
N THR A 86 -13.55 12.02 7.88
CA THR A 86 -12.57 13.03 8.33
C THR A 86 -11.20 12.38 8.41
N HIS A 87 -10.28 12.83 7.57
CA HIS A 87 -8.90 12.38 7.58
C HIS A 87 -8.03 13.33 8.39
N LEU A 88 -7.30 12.79 9.34
CA LEU A 88 -6.35 13.50 10.19
C LEU A 88 -4.95 12.89 10.06
N ARG A 89 -3.93 13.75 10.14
CA ARG A 89 -2.53 13.29 10.19
C ARG A 89 -1.72 14.13 11.16
N LYS A 90 -0.66 13.56 11.71
CA LYS A 90 0.35 14.31 12.46
C LYS A 90 1.37 14.94 11.50
N VAL A 91 1.59 16.23 11.65
CA VAL A 91 2.62 17.01 10.97
C VAL A 91 3.49 17.63 12.04
N GLN A 92 4.76 17.25 12.10
CA GLN A 92 5.68 17.70 13.14
C GLN A 92 5.12 17.53 14.58
N GLY A 93 4.45 16.41 14.82
CA GLY A 93 3.85 16.10 16.13
C GLY A 93 2.47 16.72 16.38
N ALA A 94 1.96 17.59 15.50
CA ALA A 94 0.66 18.22 15.64
C ALA A 94 -0.39 17.57 14.72
N TRP A 95 -1.61 17.38 15.23
CA TRP A 95 -2.74 16.92 14.45
C TRP A 95 -3.26 17.99 13.51
N ALA A 96 -3.47 17.65 12.25
CA ALA A 96 -4.03 18.51 11.23
C ALA A 96 -5.02 17.73 10.34
N ILE A 97 -5.98 18.46 9.77
CA ILE A 97 -6.87 17.93 8.74
C ILE A 97 -6.04 17.57 7.51
N SER A 98 -6.34 16.43 6.91
CA SER A 98 -5.69 15.98 5.67
C SER A 98 -6.72 15.39 4.70
N GLY A 99 -6.31 15.15 3.47
CA GLY A 99 -7.04 14.30 2.53
C GLY A 99 -6.63 12.82 2.63
N PRO A 100 -7.27 11.95 1.84
CA PRO A 100 -6.79 10.60 1.60
C PRO A 100 -5.34 10.60 1.12
N ASP A 101 -4.58 9.58 1.49
CA ASP A 101 -3.20 9.44 1.01
C ASP A 101 -3.16 8.68 -0.31
N ALA A 102 -2.98 9.39 -1.39
CA ALA A 102 -2.86 8.80 -2.72
C ALA A 102 -1.52 8.07 -2.96
N LYS A 103 -0.50 8.27 -2.11
CA LYS A 103 0.85 7.75 -2.33
C LYS A 103 1.28 6.66 -1.35
N GLY A 104 0.94 6.79 -0.07
CA GLY A 104 1.41 5.92 1.00
C GLY A 104 0.68 4.57 1.11
N LYS A 105 1.18 3.70 1.97
CA LYS A 105 0.48 2.49 2.39
C LYS A 105 -0.75 2.85 3.22
N THR A 106 -1.86 2.21 2.91
CA THR A 106 -3.13 2.31 3.66
C THR A 106 -3.61 0.90 3.99
N PRO A 107 -4.60 0.71 4.87
CA PRO A 107 -5.17 -0.61 5.12
C PRO A 107 -5.62 -1.36 3.86
N ALA A 108 -6.11 -0.64 2.86
CA ALA A 108 -6.57 -1.23 1.59
C ALA A 108 -5.41 -1.67 0.67
N ARG A 109 -4.21 -1.11 0.85
CA ARG A 109 -3.03 -1.38 0.00
C ARG A 109 -1.75 -1.52 0.83
N ALA A 110 -1.82 -2.34 1.87
CA ALA A 110 -0.70 -2.77 2.69
C ALA A 110 -0.70 -4.29 2.81
N GLY A 111 0.44 -4.87 3.14
CA GLY A 111 0.55 -6.30 3.40
C GLY A 111 1.82 -6.91 2.80
N PRO A 112 2.00 -8.22 2.98
CA PRO A 112 3.08 -8.98 2.37
C PRO A 112 2.88 -9.10 0.85
N PHE A 113 3.86 -9.66 0.14
CA PHE A 113 3.82 -9.86 -1.31
C PHE A 113 2.50 -10.48 -1.80
N LYS A 114 1.97 -11.47 -1.09
CA LYS A 114 0.69 -12.13 -1.44
C LYS A 114 -0.51 -11.16 -1.48
N ALA A 115 -0.45 -10.01 -0.83
CA ALA A 115 -1.53 -9.03 -0.87
C ALA A 115 -1.79 -8.49 -2.29
N ALA A 116 -0.79 -8.52 -3.17
CA ALA A 116 -0.95 -8.15 -4.58
C ALA A 116 -1.90 -9.08 -5.35
N PHE A 117 -2.21 -10.27 -4.82
CA PHE A 117 -3.14 -11.23 -5.42
C PHE A 117 -4.56 -11.16 -4.84
N ASN A 118 -4.83 -10.28 -3.87
CA ASN A 118 -6.15 -10.16 -3.23
C ASN A 118 -7.21 -9.45 -4.09
N ARG A 119 -6.83 -8.96 -5.26
CA ARG A 119 -7.71 -8.31 -6.25
C ARG A 119 -7.43 -8.90 -7.63
N ARG A 120 -8.23 -8.52 -8.64
CA ARG A 120 -7.88 -8.84 -10.04
C ARG A 120 -6.46 -8.35 -10.33
N PHE A 121 -5.65 -9.14 -10.96
CA PHE A 121 -4.24 -8.83 -11.20
C PHE A 121 -3.78 -9.23 -12.60
N LEU A 122 -2.65 -8.66 -13.00
CA LEU A 122 -1.89 -8.95 -14.21
C LEU A 122 -0.51 -9.49 -13.83
N LEU A 123 -0.02 -10.47 -14.56
CA LEU A 123 1.36 -10.91 -14.51
C LEU A 123 2.13 -10.20 -15.64
N VAL A 124 3.02 -9.27 -15.27
CA VAL A 124 3.73 -8.41 -16.23
C VAL A 124 5.20 -8.82 -16.29
N ARG A 125 5.57 -9.48 -17.38
CA ARG A 125 6.95 -9.90 -17.59
C ARG A 125 7.77 -8.84 -18.31
N GLY A 126 9.04 -8.71 -17.90
CA GLY A 126 10.00 -7.84 -18.57
C GLY A 126 10.40 -8.33 -19.96
N THR A 127 10.75 -7.40 -20.85
CA THR A 127 11.19 -7.66 -22.22
C THR A 127 12.58 -7.11 -22.54
N LYS A 128 13.20 -6.35 -21.62
CA LYS A 128 14.52 -5.71 -21.80
C LYS A 128 15.70 -6.50 -21.22
N GLY A 129 15.45 -7.69 -20.67
CA GLY A 129 16.47 -8.52 -20.08
C GLY A 129 17.37 -9.20 -21.10
N THR A 130 18.42 -9.88 -20.60
CA THR A 130 19.20 -10.82 -21.41
C THR A 130 18.28 -11.96 -21.89
N PRO A 131 18.73 -12.78 -22.87
CA PRO A 131 17.98 -13.97 -23.28
C PRO A 131 17.61 -14.90 -22.10
N GLU A 132 18.53 -15.10 -21.14
CA GLU A 132 18.34 -15.95 -19.97
C GLU A 132 17.31 -15.33 -18.99
N GLU A 133 17.42 -14.02 -18.71
CA GLU A 133 16.47 -13.30 -17.86
C GLU A 133 15.06 -13.29 -18.48
N THR A 134 14.97 -13.13 -19.78
CA THR A 134 13.70 -13.16 -20.52
C THR A 134 13.08 -14.54 -20.48
N ALA A 135 13.86 -15.60 -20.69
CA ALA A 135 13.42 -16.99 -20.60
C ALA A 135 12.93 -17.32 -19.18
N TRP A 136 13.68 -16.89 -18.15
CA TRP A 136 13.28 -17.04 -16.74
C TRP A 136 11.94 -16.36 -16.46
N ALA A 137 11.78 -15.09 -16.83
CA ALA A 137 10.54 -14.35 -16.61
C ALA A 137 9.35 -15.01 -17.31
N GLN A 138 9.56 -15.52 -18.54
CA GLN A 138 8.54 -16.23 -19.29
C GLN A 138 8.17 -17.58 -18.64
N ALA A 139 9.14 -18.34 -18.16
CA ALA A 139 8.89 -19.62 -17.50
C ALA A 139 8.16 -19.41 -16.17
N LEU A 140 8.60 -18.45 -15.35
CA LEU A 140 8.03 -18.20 -14.04
C LEU A 140 6.61 -17.63 -14.11
N THR A 141 6.33 -16.72 -15.05
CA THR A 141 4.97 -16.20 -15.24
C THR A 141 4.00 -17.30 -15.66
N ARG A 142 4.41 -18.21 -16.57
CA ARG A 142 3.60 -19.37 -16.95
C ARG A 142 3.36 -20.32 -15.78
N TYR A 143 4.41 -20.62 -15.00
CA TYR A 143 4.30 -21.46 -13.80
C TYR A 143 3.32 -20.87 -12.79
N HIS A 144 3.39 -19.56 -12.51
CA HIS A 144 2.47 -18.89 -11.60
C HIS A 144 1.04 -18.84 -12.13
N ALA A 145 0.85 -18.60 -13.42
CA ALA A 145 -0.49 -18.64 -14.04
C ALA A 145 -1.11 -20.03 -13.94
N GLN A 146 -0.33 -21.10 -14.22
CA GLN A 146 -0.78 -22.50 -14.07
C GLN A 146 -1.07 -22.85 -12.61
N THR A 147 -0.21 -22.42 -11.68
CA THR A 147 -0.41 -22.65 -10.25
C THR A 147 -1.68 -21.94 -9.76
N TRP A 148 -1.94 -20.74 -10.23
CA TRP A 148 -3.15 -20.01 -9.91
C TRP A 148 -4.40 -20.69 -10.46
N TRP A 149 -4.34 -21.18 -11.69
CA TRP A 149 -5.43 -21.95 -12.29
C TRP A 149 -5.77 -23.20 -11.46
N ILE A 150 -4.75 -23.97 -11.08
CA ILE A 150 -4.94 -25.26 -10.38
C ILE A 150 -5.33 -25.05 -8.92
N ARG A 151 -4.68 -24.12 -8.20
CA ARG A 151 -4.83 -23.95 -6.75
C ARG A 151 -5.77 -22.81 -6.37
N GLY A 152 -5.80 -21.76 -7.17
CA GLY A 152 -6.62 -20.57 -6.94
C GLY A 152 -7.97 -20.62 -7.67
N ASN A 153 -8.19 -21.63 -8.51
CA ASN A 153 -9.39 -21.79 -9.34
C ASN A 153 -9.74 -20.52 -10.13
N GLY A 154 -8.72 -19.85 -10.68
CA GLY A 154 -8.89 -18.60 -11.40
C GLY A 154 -7.86 -18.40 -12.52
N GLY A 155 -8.22 -17.61 -13.55
CA GLY A 155 -7.32 -17.22 -14.63
C GLY A 155 -6.38 -16.09 -14.20
N ALA A 156 -5.11 -16.17 -14.63
CA ALA A 156 -4.16 -15.08 -14.52
C ALA A 156 -3.67 -14.70 -15.92
N GLU A 157 -3.88 -13.46 -16.29
CA GLU A 157 -3.45 -12.93 -17.59
C GLU A 157 -1.97 -12.55 -17.54
N ILE A 158 -1.23 -12.97 -18.57
CA ILE A 158 0.20 -12.66 -18.76
C ILE A 158 0.31 -11.65 -19.89
N ILE A 159 0.94 -10.51 -19.61
CA ILE A 159 1.27 -9.50 -20.62
C ILE A 159 2.74 -9.10 -20.50
N THR A 160 3.24 -8.40 -21.49
CA THR A 160 4.57 -7.79 -21.45
C THR A 160 4.54 -6.43 -20.77
N ASP A 161 5.67 -5.97 -20.29
CA ASP A 161 5.87 -4.61 -19.79
C ASP A 161 5.55 -3.55 -20.86
N ALA A 162 5.88 -3.81 -22.12
CA ALA A 162 5.53 -2.94 -23.24
C ALA A 162 4.00 -2.81 -23.42
N GLN A 163 3.27 -3.93 -23.43
CA GLN A 163 1.81 -3.93 -23.51
C GLN A 163 1.17 -3.20 -22.33
N TRP A 164 1.71 -3.40 -21.12
CA TRP A 164 1.18 -2.68 -19.96
C TRP A 164 1.41 -1.17 -20.06
N LEU A 165 2.55 -0.72 -20.59
CA LEU A 165 2.85 0.72 -20.77
C LEU A 165 1.97 1.37 -21.85
N GLU A 166 1.56 0.62 -22.88
CA GLU A 166 0.63 1.10 -23.90
C GLU A 166 -0.79 1.29 -23.35
N GLN A 167 -1.24 0.37 -22.49
CA GLN A 167 -2.59 0.39 -21.92
C GLN A 167 -2.56 0.06 -20.41
N PRO A 168 -2.16 1.02 -19.55
CA PRO A 168 -2.19 0.82 -18.11
C PRO A 168 -3.62 0.60 -17.59
N ASP A 169 -3.83 -0.43 -16.79
CA ASP A 169 -5.12 -0.70 -16.15
C ASP A 169 -4.99 -0.50 -14.62
N PRO A 170 -5.33 0.70 -14.09
CA PRO A 170 -5.24 0.98 -12.66
C PRO A 170 -6.28 0.26 -11.80
N SER A 171 -7.27 -0.39 -12.42
CA SER A 171 -8.29 -1.18 -11.71
C SER A 171 -7.76 -2.52 -11.22
N ARG A 172 -6.63 -2.97 -11.75
CA ARG A 172 -6.00 -4.27 -11.47
C ARG A 172 -4.69 -4.10 -10.74
N ASN A 173 -4.38 -5.01 -9.84
CA ASN A 173 -3.04 -5.14 -9.30
C ASN A 173 -2.08 -5.66 -10.38
N VAL A 174 -0.80 -5.39 -10.21
CA VAL A 174 0.24 -5.83 -11.17
C VAL A 174 1.30 -6.62 -10.42
N ILE A 175 1.69 -7.78 -10.95
CA ILE A 175 2.83 -8.54 -10.47
C ILE A 175 3.94 -8.43 -11.51
N LEU A 176 5.02 -7.69 -11.17
CA LEU A 176 6.19 -7.50 -12.03
C LEU A 176 7.17 -8.66 -11.88
N TYR A 177 7.61 -9.19 -13.00
CA TYR A 177 8.67 -10.19 -13.09
C TYR A 177 9.91 -9.57 -13.68
N GLY A 178 10.96 -9.53 -12.88
CA GLY A 178 12.25 -8.97 -13.21
C GLY A 178 12.59 -7.69 -12.47
N HIS A 179 13.86 -7.32 -12.52
CA HIS A 179 14.40 -6.09 -11.95
C HIS A 179 14.27 -4.89 -12.92
N ALA A 180 14.67 -3.70 -12.48
CA ALA A 180 14.49 -2.46 -13.23
C ALA A 180 15.17 -2.43 -14.61
N ASP A 181 16.27 -3.20 -14.79
CA ASP A 181 16.98 -3.23 -16.07
C ASP A 181 16.35 -4.17 -17.09
N MET A 182 15.42 -5.04 -16.68
CA MET A 182 14.75 -5.98 -17.57
C MET A 182 13.25 -5.73 -17.76
N ASN A 183 12.61 -4.99 -16.85
CA ASN A 183 11.17 -4.72 -16.89
C ASN A 183 10.91 -3.21 -16.96
N ALA A 184 10.44 -2.74 -18.11
CA ALA A 184 10.22 -1.31 -18.38
C ALA A 184 9.07 -0.70 -17.55
N ALA A 185 8.11 -1.50 -17.08
CA ALA A 185 7.00 -1.02 -16.26
C ALA A 185 7.43 -0.68 -14.82
N TRP A 186 8.63 -1.06 -14.42
CA TRP A 186 9.15 -0.84 -13.08
C TRP A 186 9.01 0.59 -12.59
N GLN A 187 9.54 1.55 -13.35
CA GLN A 187 9.58 2.95 -12.94
C GLN A 187 8.19 3.59 -12.89
N ALA A 188 7.34 3.28 -13.88
CA ALA A 188 5.99 3.82 -13.94
C ALA A 188 5.11 3.37 -12.76
N LEU A 189 5.32 2.14 -12.27
CA LEU A 189 4.54 1.57 -11.18
C LEU A 189 5.07 1.89 -9.79
N ARG A 190 6.35 2.26 -9.65
CA ARG A 190 7.05 2.24 -8.37
C ARG A 190 7.96 3.43 -8.11
N GLU A 191 7.67 4.60 -8.68
CA GLU A 191 8.50 5.80 -8.56
C GLU A 191 8.88 6.16 -7.11
N ASP A 192 7.94 6.04 -6.17
CA ASP A 192 8.14 6.40 -4.75
C ASP A 192 8.60 5.21 -3.87
N CYS A 193 8.94 4.06 -4.45
CA CYS A 193 9.34 2.89 -3.67
C CYS A 193 10.79 3.01 -3.17
N PRO A 194 11.02 2.84 -1.86
CA PRO A 194 12.37 2.92 -1.30
C PRO A 194 13.27 1.74 -1.68
N VAL A 195 12.72 0.68 -2.27
CA VAL A 195 13.48 -0.49 -2.71
C VAL A 195 13.64 -0.45 -4.22
N SER A 196 14.86 -0.47 -4.71
CA SER A 196 15.20 -0.64 -6.12
C SER A 196 16.05 -1.89 -6.32
N VAL A 197 15.71 -2.70 -7.31
CA VAL A 197 16.46 -3.92 -7.66
C VAL A 197 16.95 -3.78 -9.08
N ARG A 198 18.25 -4.03 -9.27
CA ARG A 198 18.93 -4.00 -10.55
C ARG A 198 19.77 -5.27 -10.74
N ARG A 199 20.29 -5.46 -11.91
CA ARG A 199 21.31 -6.50 -12.14
C ARG A 199 22.53 -6.23 -11.26
N GLY A 200 22.96 -7.22 -10.50
CA GLY A 200 24.11 -7.16 -9.60
C GLY A 200 23.84 -6.53 -8.24
N GLY A 201 22.59 -6.15 -7.92
CA GLY A 201 22.32 -5.61 -6.58
C GLY A 201 20.96 -4.97 -6.36
N LEU A 202 20.80 -4.46 -5.15
CA LEU A 202 19.60 -3.73 -4.74
C LEU A 202 19.94 -2.55 -3.84
N SER A 203 19.02 -1.61 -3.74
CA SER A 203 19.08 -0.54 -2.74
C SER A 203 17.81 -0.50 -1.92
N VAL A 204 17.94 -0.13 -0.63
CA VAL A 204 16.83 0.10 0.31
C VAL A 204 17.07 1.46 0.96
N GLY A 205 16.31 2.46 0.53
CA GLY A 205 16.60 3.86 0.88
C GLY A 205 18.00 4.24 0.40
N GLU A 206 18.85 4.71 1.29
CA GLU A 206 20.24 5.11 1.01
C GLU A 206 21.25 3.94 1.02
N ARG A 207 20.82 2.76 1.45
CA ARG A 207 21.71 1.58 1.54
C ARG A 207 21.71 0.82 0.22
N SER A 208 22.90 0.54 -0.30
CA SER A 208 23.11 -0.31 -1.48
C SER A 208 23.77 -1.63 -1.08
N ILE A 209 23.33 -2.72 -1.68
CA ILE A 209 23.84 -4.07 -1.47
C ILE A 209 24.19 -4.63 -2.84
N ALA A 210 25.46 -4.93 -3.05
CA ALA A 210 25.94 -5.65 -4.25
C ALA A 210 25.80 -7.16 -4.00
N ALA A 211 24.99 -7.83 -4.80
CA ALA A 211 24.74 -9.27 -4.69
C ALA A 211 24.06 -9.77 -5.97
N GLU A 212 24.37 -10.99 -6.41
CA GLU A 212 23.76 -11.64 -7.57
C GLU A 212 22.83 -12.81 -7.20
N ASP A 213 22.75 -13.14 -5.91
CA ASP A 213 22.04 -14.28 -5.35
C ASP A 213 20.77 -13.92 -4.57
N ILE A 214 20.33 -12.68 -4.64
CA ILE A 214 19.13 -12.21 -3.94
C ILE A 214 17.93 -12.21 -4.89
N CYS A 215 16.79 -12.71 -4.42
CA CYS A 215 15.49 -12.47 -5.04
C CYS A 215 14.58 -11.66 -4.09
N VAL A 216 14.09 -10.52 -4.57
CA VAL A 216 13.23 -9.65 -3.78
C VAL A 216 11.76 -9.93 -4.09
N TYR A 217 10.99 -10.24 -3.05
CA TYR A 217 9.53 -10.31 -3.09
C TYR A 217 8.97 -9.13 -2.30
N LEU A 218 8.23 -8.26 -2.95
CA LEU A 218 7.74 -7.03 -2.37
C LEU A 218 6.35 -6.70 -2.91
N ALA A 219 5.47 -6.14 -2.06
CA ALA A 219 4.27 -5.44 -2.48
C ALA A 219 4.39 -3.96 -2.12
N PHE A 220 4.04 -3.09 -3.06
CA PHE A 220 4.09 -1.64 -2.89
C PHE A 220 2.84 -0.98 -3.48
N PRO A 221 2.34 0.13 -2.90
CA PRO A 221 1.25 0.89 -3.48
C PRO A 221 1.52 1.28 -4.92
N MET A 222 0.59 0.97 -5.81
CA MET A 222 0.67 1.33 -7.21
C MET A 222 0.30 2.79 -7.40
N ARG A 223 1.03 3.50 -8.25
CA ARG A 223 0.77 4.90 -8.58
C ARG A 223 -0.57 5.06 -9.30
N GLY A 224 -1.25 6.18 -9.07
CA GLY A 224 -2.52 6.52 -9.75
C GLY A 224 -3.75 5.79 -9.26
N THR A 225 -3.65 5.06 -8.15
CA THR A 225 -4.78 4.34 -7.55
C THR A 225 -4.71 4.36 -6.02
N GLU A 226 -5.86 4.43 -5.37
CA GLU A 226 -5.96 4.43 -3.90
C GLU A 226 -5.92 3.03 -3.29
N VAL A 227 -6.10 1.99 -4.08
CA VAL A 227 -6.27 0.61 -3.60
C VAL A 227 -5.38 -0.41 -4.30
N GLY A 228 -4.69 -0.01 -5.39
CA GLY A 228 -3.86 -0.90 -6.20
C GLY A 228 -2.51 -1.19 -5.56
N LEU A 229 -2.04 -2.43 -5.75
CA LEU A 229 -0.71 -2.90 -5.35
C LEU A 229 0.07 -3.38 -6.58
N ALA A 230 1.34 -3.00 -6.63
CA ALA A 230 2.34 -3.63 -7.47
C ALA A 230 3.11 -4.67 -6.64
N GLY A 231 2.98 -5.93 -6.99
CA GLY A 231 3.83 -7.00 -6.53
C GLY A 231 5.12 -7.05 -7.35
N LEU A 232 6.18 -7.56 -6.77
CA LEU A 232 7.48 -7.65 -7.42
C LEU A 232 8.14 -8.97 -7.12
N ILE A 233 8.65 -9.60 -8.15
CA ILE A 233 9.57 -10.74 -8.08
C ILE A 233 10.79 -10.35 -8.91
N ALA A 234 11.87 -9.97 -8.23
CA ALA A 234 13.05 -9.43 -8.87
C ALA A 234 14.33 -10.09 -8.35
N PRO A 235 14.93 -10.98 -9.11
CA PRO A 235 16.28 -11.48 -8.84
C PRO A 235 17.31 -10.39 -9.18
N THR A 236 18.43 -10.36 -8.46
CA THR A 236 19.57 -9.50 -8.76
C THR A 236 20.55 -10.14 -9.76
N GLY A 237 20.40 -11.44 -10.03
CA GLY A 237 21.19 -12.20 -10.98
C GLY A 237 20.70 -13.64 -11.12
N ALA A 238 21.40 -14.44 -11.89
CA ALA A 238 21.01 -15.81 -12.20
C ALA A 238 20.94 -16.75 -10.97
N ALA A 239 21.75 -16.51 -9.94
CA ALA A 239 21.72 -17.27 -8.70
C ALA A 239 20.45 -16.93 -7.88
N GLY A 240 20.05 -15.65 -7.82
CA GLY A 240 18.81 -15.21 -7.18
C GLY A 240 17.54 -15.62 -7.95
N ALA A 241 17.65 -16.00 -9.20
CA ALA A 241 16.55 -16.45 -10.05
C ALA A 241 16.17 -17.94 -9.88
N ARG A 242 16.95 -18.71 -9.12
CA ARG A 242 16.73 -20.15 -8.82
C ARG A 242 15.87 -20.30 -7.57
#